data_42da1a5be503b8531639da132df70203
#
_entry.id   42da1a5be503b8531639da132df70203
#
_cell.length_a   1.000
_cell.length_b   1.000
_cell.length_c   1.000
_cell.angle_alpha   90.00
_cell.angle_beta   90.00
_cell.angle_gamma   90.00
#
_symmetry.space_group_name_H-M   'P 1'
#
loop_
_entity.id
_entity.type
_entity.pdbx_description
1 polymer ?
#
loop_
_entity_poly.entity_id
_entity_poly.type
_entity_poly.pdbx_seq_one_letter_code
_entity_poly.pdbx_strand_id
1 'polypeptide(L)'
;MSTIQPDDVQQNSHVAYAQQKNALQSERLEREARERRQQTIIGLIVVLIVIAMIAAVGITAYQMTYVQPQKKIERSEKAHVNLKKLAPQDRPKSVNDKDGILLSKLGYGKAVPNAPTIAVYSDPMCPGCGGFNRKVDKTLNAMVRAGQINLEIHPMSFLDSLSTDHYSSRVTGAIAYIAENDSNPEHLLQFINNIFAEDFQPEEGEGYKPVSNEKLIEQAKKAGIDDSVASKAFDRRYVKWQNVVNKYTPDRKELWNVSGSNKGSMTTPTATINGKLLDMNAVNEKNMNVLDAVLHCIGLEKQQVGVEGQMPKVTDKDAPIDL
;
A
#
# COMPACT_ATOMS: atom_id res chain seq x y z
N MET A 1 -82.05 -12.42 71.17
CA MET A 1 -80.60 -12.68 71.44
C MET A 1 -80.23 -13.93 70.62
N SER A 2 -79.67 -13.76 69.47
CA SER A 2 -79.21 -14.93 68.65
C SER A 2 -77.77 -15.22 69.12
N THR A 3 -77.61 -16.39 69.72
CA THR A 3 -76.27 -16.92 70.12
C THR A 3 -75.60 -17.48 68.87
N ILE A 4 -74.52 -16.84 68.46
CA ILE A 4 -73.62 -17.36 67.42
C ILE A 4 -72.90 -18.57 68.03
N GLN A 5 -73.06 -19.76 67.40
CA GLN A 5 -72.34 -20.93 67.87
C GLN A 5 -70.82 -20.86 67.57
N PRO A 6 -69.96 -21.37 68.46
CA PRO A 6 -68.52 -21.32 68.29
C PRO A 6 -67.99 -22.02 67.02
N ASP A 7 -68.70 -23.00 66.53
CA ASP A 7 -68.31 -23.80 65.31
C ASP A 7 -68.35 -22.99 64.01
N ASP A 8 -69.24 -22.00 63.87
CA ASP A 8 -69.33 -21.15 62.68
C ASP A 8 -68.15 -20.19 62.57
N VAL A 9 -67.57 -19.77 63.65
CA VAL A 9 -66.40 -18.86 63.67
C VAL A 9 -65.13 -19.62 63.26
N GLN A 10 -64.98 -20.88 63.69
CA GLN A 10 -63.85 -21.73 63.33
C GLN A 10 -63.91 -22.14 61.91
N GLN A 11 -65.05 -22.50 61.35
CA GLN A 11 -65.25 -22.91 59.97
C GLN A 11 -64.97 -21.73 58.98
N ASN A 12 -65.41 -20.51 59.29
CA ASN A 12 -65.13 -19.32 58.50
C ASN A 12 -63.66 -18.94 58.55
N SER A 13 -62.95 -19.15 59.68
CA SER A 13 -61.50 -18.91 59.73
C SER A 13 -60.69 -19.88 58.88
N HIS A 14 -61.06 -21.15 58.82
CA HIS A 14 -60.43 -22.14 58.01
C HIS A 14 -60.66 -21.88 56.51
N VAL A 15 -61.86 -21.45 56.10
CA VAL A 15 -62.17 -21.05 54.72
C VAL A 15 -61.38 -19.80 54.32
N ALA A 16 -61.31 -18.79 55.17
CA ALA A 16 -60.53 -17.57 54.90
C ALA A 16 -59.02 -17.86 54.76
N TYR A 17 -58.48 -18.73 55.61
CA TYR A 17 -57.09 -19.16 55.54
C TYR A 17 -56.79 -19.94 54.24
N ALA A 18 -57.71 -20.88 53.86
CA ALA A 18 -57.57 -21.62 52.58
C ALA A 18 -57.63 -20.72 51.37
N GLN A 19 -58.55 -19.72 51.38
CA GLN A 19 -58.63 -18.72 50.30
C GLN A 19 -57.35 -17.85 50.22
N GLN A 20 -56.84 -17.39 51.33
CA GLN A 20 -55.62 -16.61 51.39
C GLN A 20 -54.37 -17.41 50.89
N LYS A 21 -54.28 -18.70 51.27
CA LYS A 21 -53.22 -19.60 50.82
C LYS A 21 -53.30 -19.83 49.29
N ASN A 22 -54.51 -20.05 48.77
CA ASN A 22 -54.70 -20.23 47.31
C ASN A 22 -54.35 -18.92 46.56
N ALA A 23 -54.74 -17.76 47.07
CA ALA A 23 -54.39 -16.47 46.45
C ALA A 23 -52.85 -16.23 46.42
N LEU A 24 -52.17 -16.55 47.51
CA LEU A 24 -50.67 -16.45 47.56
C LEU A 24 -50.01 -17.48 46.60
N GLN A 25 -50.59 -18.63 46.44
CA GLN A 25 -50.06 -19.66 45.51
C GLN A 25 -50.29 -19.27 44.06
N SER A 26 -51.45 -18.70 43.74
CA SER A 26 -51.69 -18.16 42.38
C SER A 26 -50.77 -16.99 42.02
N GLU A 27 -50.54 -16.05 42.94
CA GLU A 27 -49.58 -14.95 42.73
C GLU A 27 -48.17 -15.46 42.50
N ARG A 28 -47.72 -16.48 43.24
CA ARG A 28 -46.39 -17.09 43.01
C ARG A 28 -46.30 -17.72 41.63
N LEU A 29 -47.28 -18.48 41.19
CA LEU A 29 -47.29 -19.11 39.88
C LEU A 29 -47.29 -18.06 38.74
N GLU A 30 -48.06 -16.97 38.93
CA GLU A 30 -48.04 -15.87 37.96
C GLU A 30 -46.69 -15.16 37.88
N ARG A 31 -46.02 -14.91 39.03
CA ARG A 31 -44.66 -14.34 39.04
C ARG A 31 -43.66 -15.26 38.35
N GLU A 32 -43.63 -16.54 38.70
CA GLU A 32 -42.77 -17.53 38.02
C GLU A 32 -43.02 -17.62 36.50
N ALA A 33 -44.30 -17.56 36.09
CA ALA A 33 -44.63 -17.57 34.66
C ALA A 33 -44.13 -16.28 33.95
N ARG A 34 -44.23 -15.12 34.61
CA ARG A 34 -43.69 -13.85 34.07
C ARG A 34 -42.16 -13.89 33.98
N GLU A 35 -41.49 -14.38 35.02
CA GLU A 35 -40.02 -14.53 35.01
C GLU A 35 -39.55 -15.47 33.94
N ARG A 36 -40.15 -16.63 33.75
CA ARG A 36 -39.85 -17.57 32.67
C ARG A 36 -40.05 -16.94 31.27
N ARG A 37 -41.11 -16.17 31.07
CA ARG A 37 -41.34 -15.44 29.81
C ARG A 37 -40.26 -14.37 29.59
N GLN A 38 -39.89 -13.62 30.60
CA GLN A 38 -38.84 -12.63 30.50
C GLN A 38 -37.51 -13.29 30.18
N GLN A 39 -37.13 -14.37 30.85
CA GLN A 39 -35.91 -15.14 30.56
C GLN A 39 -35.87 -15.68 29.14
N THR A 40 -37.03 -16.20 28.65
CA THR A 40 -37.12 -16.68 27.27
C THR A 40 -36.97 -15.55 26.25
N ILE A 41 -37.58 -14.39 26.50
CA ILE A 41 -37.46 -13.21 25.62
C ILE A 41 -36.00 -12.70 25.61
N ILE A 42 -35.37 -12.59 26.78
CA ILE A 42 -33.97 -12.20 26.88
C ILE A 42 -33.06 -13.18 26.13
N GLY A 43 -33.29 -14.49 26.32
CA GLY A 43 -32.55 -15.53 25.60
C GLY A 43 -32.68 -15.40 24.09
N LEU A 44 -33.92 -15.18 23.58
CA LEU A 44 -34.17 -14.95 22.16
C LEU A 44 -33.45 -13.71 21.61
N ILE A 45 -33.49 -12.60 22.38
CA ILE A 45 -32.80 -11.37 21.99
C ILE A 45 -31.28 -11.59 21.91
N VAL A 46 -30.68 -12.28 22.89
CA VAL A 46 -29.25 -12.60 22.87
C VAL A 46 -28.88 -13.46 21.65
N VAL A 47 -29.68 -14.48 21.35
CA VAL A 47 -29.46 -15.33 20.15
C VAL A 47 -29.52 -14.50 18.87
N LEU A 48 -30.49 -13.60 18.74
CA LEU A 48 -30.60 -12.72 17.56
C LEU A 48 -29.41 -11.76 17.44
N ILE A 49 -28.91 -11.21 18.54
CA ILE A 49 -27.72 -10.36 18.55
C ILE A 49 -26.50 -11.16 18.09
N VAL A 50 -26.32 -12.39 18.58
CA VAL A 50 -25.19 -13.24 18.19
C VAL A 50 -25.25 -13.58 16.70
N ILE A 51 -26.43 -13.93 16.17
CA ILE A 51 -26.62 -14.19 14.74
C ILE A 51 -26.31 -12.92 13.92
N ALA A 52 -26.77 -11.76 14.35
CA ALA A 52 -26.47 -10.49 13.68
C ALA A 52 -24.97 -10.16 13.67
N MET A 53 -24.26 -10.42 14.77
CA MET A 53 -22.80 -10.24 14.83
C MET A 53 -22.06 -11.20 13.89
N ILE A 54 -22.44 -12.47 13.87
CA ILE A 54 -21.84 -13.46 12.96
C ILE A 54 -22.08 -13.05 11.49
N ALA A 55 -23.31 -12.63 11.16
CA ALA A 55 -23.63 -12.16 9.82
C ALA A 55 -22.83 -10.91 9.44
N ALA A 56 -22.67 -9.94 10.35
CA ALA A 56 -21.88 -8.74 10.13
C ALA A 56 -20.39 -9.07 9.88
N VAL A 57 -19.81 -9.96 10.70
CA VAL A 57 -18.43 -10.44 10.49
C VAL A 57 -18.31 -11.17 9.15
N GLY A 58 -19.23 -12.04 8.82
CA GLY A 58 -19.24 -12.78 7.55
C GLY A 58 -19.34 -11.84 6.34
N ILE A 59 -20.22 -10.85 6.38
CA ILE A 59 -20.37 -9.84 5.31
C ILE A 59 -19.09 -9.01 5.19
N THR A 60 -18.51 -8.58 6.30
CA THR A 60 -17.27 -7.79 6.32
C THR A 60 -16.09 -8.60 5.74
N ALA A 61 -15.94 -9.85 6.15
CA ALA A 61 -14.93 -10.75 5.63
C ALA A 61 -15.11 -11.00 4.12
N TYR A 62 -16.33 -11.24 3.68
CA TYR A 62 -16.66 -11.41 2.25
C TYR A 62 -16.34 -10.15 1.44
N GLN A 63 -16.71 -8.97 1.95
CA GLN A 63 -16.40 -7.71 1.29
C GLN A 63 -14.89 -7.49 1.18
N MET A 64 -14.12 -7.68 2.27
CA MET A 64 -12.68 -7.50 2.27
C MET A 64 -11.96 -8.50 1.35
N THR A 65 -12.40 -9.76 1.33
CA THR A 65 -11.70 -10.83 0.62
C THR A 65 -12.04 -10.90 -0.87
N TYR A 66 -13.28 -10.60 -1.24
CA TYR A 66 -13.76 -10.80 -2.61
C TYR A 66 -14.17 -9.51 -3.31
N VAL A 67 -14.95 -8.64 -2.67
CA VAL A 67 -15.55 -7.47 -3.33
C VAL A 67 -14.52 -6.34 -3.50
N GLN A 68 -13.76 -6.02 -2.45
CA GLN A 68 -12.80 -4.89 -2.51
C GLN A 68 -11.65 -5.13 -3.49
N PRO A 69 -11.02 -6.31 -3.56
CA PRO A 69 -10.01 -6.58 -4.57
C PRO A 69 -10.53 -6.44 -6.00
N GLN A 70 -11.72 -6.94 -6.30
CA GLN A 70 -12.33 -6.81 -7.64
C GLN A 70 -12.59 -5.35 -8.00
N LYS A 71 -13.11 -4.55 -7.07
CA LYS A 71 -13.32 -3.10 -7.28
C LYS A 71 -12.00 -2.36 -7.51
N LYS A 72 -10.92 -2.74 -6.83
CA LYS A 72 -9.59 -2.16 -7.05
C LYS A 72 -9.10 -2.48 -8.47
N ILE A 73 -9.18 -3.73 -8.91
CA ILE A 73 -8.78 -4.15 -10.26
C ILE A 73 -9.59 -3.38 -11.32
N GLU A 74 -10.91 -3.33 -11.20
CA GLU A 74 -11.77 -2.58 -12.13
C GLU A 74 -11.42 -1.09 -12.18
N ARG A 75 -11.09 -0.49 -11.01
CA ARG A 75 -10.65 0.92 -10.92
C ARG A 75 -9.31 1.11 -11.62
N SER A 76 -8.37 0.17 -11.46
CA SER A 76 -7.08 0.17 -12.14
C SER A 76 -7.25 0.12 -13.66
N GLU A 77 -8.08 -0.79 -14.16
CA GLU A 77 -8.35 -0.91 -15.60
C GLU A 77 -8.96 0.37 -16.18
N LYS A 78 -9.95 0.96 -15.48
CA LYS A 78 -10.54 2.25 -15.87
C LYS A 78 -9.51 3.38 -15.86
N ALA A 79 -8.63 3.42 -14.86
CA ALA A 79 -7.59 4.42 -14.78
C ALA A 79 -6.54 4.22 -15.88
N HIS A 80 -6.16 2.99 -16.21
CA HIS A 80 -5.27 2.69 -17.34
C HIS A 80 -5.85 3.14 -18.69
N VAL A 81 -7.16 2.98 -18.90
CA VAL A 81 -7.85 3.53 -20.09
C VAL A 81 -7.75 5.05 -20.11
N ASN A 82 -7.84 5.72 -18.95
CA ASN A 82 -7.71 7.18 -18.88
C ASN A 82 -6.28 7.66 -19.17
N LEU A 83 -5.25 6.90 -18.84
CA LEU A 83 -3.87 7.20 -19.26
C LEU A 83 -3.72 7.30 -20.78
N LYS A 84 -4.34 6.36 -21.51
CA LYS A 84 -4.32 6.35 -22.98
C LYS A 84 -5.08 7.52 -23.60
N LYS A 85 -5.96 8.18 -22.84
CA LYS A 85 -6.73 9.36 -23.29
C LYS A 85 -6.07 10.68 -22.96
N LEU A 86 -4.95 10.69 -22.24
CA LEU A 86 -4.21 11.91 -21.96
C LEU A 86 -3.71 12.53 -23.28
N ALA A 87 -3.78 13.84 -23.35
CA ALA A 87 -3.18 14.54 -24.48
C ALA A 87 -1.66 14.32 -24.50
N PRO A 88 -1.02 14.23 -25.69
CA PRO A 88 0.41 13.92 -25.79
C PRO A 88 1.32 14.82 -24.95
N GLN A 89 0.96 16.10 -24.77
CA GLN A 89 1.74 17.04 -23.94
C GLN A 89 1.56 16.82 -22.42
N ASP A 90 0.54 16.10 -22.01
CA ASP A 90 0.24 15.83 -20.60
C ASP A 90 0.88 14.51 -20.12
N ARG A 91 1.43 13.68 -21.02
CA ARG A 91 2.10 12.42 -20.72
C ARG A 91 3.57 12.49 -21.14
N PRO A 92 4.52 12.10 -20.25
CA PRO A 92 5.93 12.05 -20.62
C PRO A 92 6.17 11.03 -21.79
N LYS A 93 7.03 11.39 -22.72
CA LYS A 93 7.44 10.50 -23.81
C LYS A 93 8.45 9.45 -23.36
N SER A 94 9.13 9.71 -22.25
CA SER A 94 10.15 8.81 -21.65
C SER A 94 9.55 7.58 -20.95
N VAL A 95 8.21 7.54 -20.74
CA VAL A 95 7.56 6.43 -20.04
C VAL A 95 7.09 5.35 -21.03
N ASN A 96 7.21 4.09 -20.61
CA ASN A 96 6.71 2.94 -21.34
C ASN A 96 5.20 2.70 -21.15
N ASP A 97 4.67 1.57 -21.63
CA ASP A 97 3.24 1.22 -21.52
C ASP A 97 2.75 0.97 -20.09
N LYS A 98 3.66 0.77 -19.14
CA LYS A 98 3.39 0.62 -17.71
C LYS A 98 3.67 1.89 -16.92
N ASP A 99 3.94 3.00 -17.62
CA ASP A 99 4.28 4.32 -17.07
C ASP A 99 5.59 4.34 -16.26
N GLY A 100 6.51 3.41 -16.54
CA GLY A 100 7.87 3.38 -16.03
C GLY A 100 8.88 3.99 -17.00
N ILE A 101 9.94 4.56 -16.46
CA ILE A 101 11.09 5.08 -17.21
C ILE A 101 12.15 3.98 -17.25
N LEU A 102 12.27 3.30 -18.38
CA LEU A 102 13.27 2.28 -18.60
C LEU A 102 14.62 2.93 -18.93
N LEU A 103 15.66 2.52 -18.23
CA LEU A 103 17.05 2.89 -18.53
C LEU A 103 17.97 1.68 -18.42
N SER A 104 19.03 1.70 -19.21
CA SER A 104 20.04 0.65 -19.22
C SER A 104 21.38 1.22 -19.71
N LYS A 105 22.40 0.36 -19.83
CA LYS A 105 23.67 0.68 -20.52
C LYS A 105 23.45 1.24 -21.94
N LEU A 106 22.33 0.92 -22.60
CA LEU A 106 22.01 1.36 -23.97
C LEU A 106 21.27 2.70 -24.03
N GLY A 107 21.02 3.34 -22.88
CA GLY A 107 20.28 4.59 -22.76
C GLY A 107 18.82 4.38 -22.35
N TYR A 108 18.01 5.41 -22.52
CA TYR A 108 16.58 5.39 -22.20
C TYR A 108 15.76 4.56 -23.19
N GLY A 109 14.76 3.85 -22.69
CA GLY A 109 13.80 3.09 -23.49
C GLY A 109 14.38 1.86 -24.19
N LYS A 110 15.63 1.53 -23.98
CA LYS A 110 16.33 0.41 -24.63
C LYS A 110 16.80 -0.60 -23.58
N ALA A 111 16.28 -1.82 -23.66
CA ALA A 111 16.69 -2.90 -22.76
C ALA A 111 17.96 -3.60 -23.29
N VAL A 112 18.88 -3.95 -22.39
CA VAL A 112 19.93 -4.92 -22.67
C VAL A 112 19.29 -6.30 -22.80
N PRO A 113 19.46 -7.01 -23.92
CA PRO A 113 18.89 -8.34 -24.08
C PRO A 113 19.38 -9.32 -23.01
N ASN A 114 18.46 -10.17 -22.52
CA ASN A 114 18.72 -11.17 -21.48
C ASN A 114 19.13 -10.63 -20.11
N ALA A 115 19.26 -9.32 -19.92
CA ALA A 115 19.43 -8.74 -18.60
C ALA A 115 18.07 -8.64 -17.89
N PRO A 116 17.96 -9.01 -16.60
CA PRO A 116 16.70 -8.83 -15.86
C PRO A 116 16.35 -7.36 -15.73
N THR A 117 15.05 -7.06 -15.72
CA THR A 117 14.53 -5.73 -15.43
C THR A 117 14.15 -5.64 -13.97
N ILE A 118 14.79 -4.74 -13.24
CA ILE A 118 14.42 -4.37 -11.87
C ILE A 118 13.58 -3.10 -11.96
N ALA A 119 12.30 -3.19 -11.57
CA ALA A 119 11.44 -2.02 -11.49
C ALA A 119 11.29 -1.55 -10.04
N VAL A 120 11.43 -0.24 -9.82
CA VAL A 120 11.36 0.39 -8.49
C VAL A 120 10.27 1.46 -8.49
N TYR A 121 9.30 1.30 -7.61
CA TYR A 121 8.20 2.23 -7.36
C TYR A 121 8.50 3.02 -6.09
N SER A 122 8.77 4.30 -6.20
CA SER A 122 9.21 5.14 -5.07
C SER A 122 8.62 6.54 -5.10
N ASP A 123 8.32 7.07 -3.91
CA ASP A 123 7.93 8.46 -3.71
C ASP A 123 9.13 9.24 -3.14
N PRO A 124 9.51 10.40 -3.71
CA PRO A 124 10.68 11.16 -3.28
C PRO A 124 10.65 11.61 -1.82
N MET A 125 9.47 11.74 -1.21
CA MET A 125 9.34 12.14 0.18
C MET A 125 9.25 10.95 1.15
N CYS A 126 8.97 9.73 0.65
CA CYS A 126 8.80 8.55 1.49
C CYS A 126 10.10 8.15 2.20
N PRO A 127 10.14 8.12 3.55
CA PRO A 127 11.35 7.75 4.31
C PRO A 127 11.84 6.33 4.00
N GLY A 128 10.90 5.38 3.82
CA GLY A 128 11.21 4.01 3.42
C GLY A 128 11.89 3.94 2.05
N CYS A 129 11.46 4.80 1.10
CA CYS A 129 12.08 4.91 -0.22
C CYS A 129 13.52 5.45 -0.12
N GLY A 130 13.76 6.46 0.70
CA GLY A 130 15.11 6.95 0.97
C GLY A 130 15.99 5.87 1.58
N GLY A 131 15.48 5.14 2.58
CA GLY A 131 16.20 4.01 3.19
C GLY A 131 16.53 2.89 2.21
N PHE A 132 15.61 2.56 1.29
CA PHE A 132 15.84 1.60 0.20
C PHE A 132 16.92 2.11 -0.76
N ASN A 133 16.72 3.32 -1.30
CA ASN A 133 17.60 3.96 -2.27
C ASN A 133 19.05 3.98 -1.79
N ARG A 134 19.31 4.54 -0.60
CA ARG A 134 20.67 4.60 -0.02
C ARG A 134 21.35 3.24 0.15
N LYS A 135 20.57 2.15 0.28
CA LYS A 135 21.13 0.79 0.41
C LYS A 135 21.46 0.13 -0.93
N VAL A 136 20.70 0.43 -2.00
CA VAL A 136 20.78 -0.35 -3.24
C VAL A 136 21.29 0.43 -4.44
N ASP A 137 21.12 1.75 -4.52
CA ASP A 137 21.30 2.50 -5.75
C ASP A 137 22.73 2.48 -6.27
N LYS A 138 23.72 2.60 -5.41
CA LYS A 138 25.13 2.52 -5.85
C LYS A 138 25.41 1.21 -6.59
N THR A 139 24.83 0.12 -6.12
CA THR A 139 24.98 -1.22 -6.68
C THR A 139 24.13 -1.38 -7.95
N LEU A 140 22.85 -0.92 -7.92
CA LEU A 140 21.99 -0.94 -9.11
C LEU A 140 22.63 -0.14 -10.25
N ASN A 141 23.14 1.07 -9.96
CA ASN A 141 23.81 1.91 -10.95
C ASN A 141 25.05 1.26 -11.54
N ALA A 142 25.86 0.57 -10.71
CA ALA A 142 27.01 -0.19 -11.20
C ALA A 142 26.58 -1.34 -12.13
N MET A 143 25.50 -2.05 -11.79
CA MET A 143 24.96 -3.13 -12.63
C MET A 143 24.36 -2.58 -13.93
N VAL A 144 23.70 -1.42 -13.91
CA VAL A 144 23.20 -0.74 -15.13
C VAL A 144 24.36 -0.41 -16.06
N ARG A 145 25.44 0.21 -15.54
CA ARG A 145 26.64 0.55 -16.34
C ARG A 145 27.30 -0.67 -16.96
N ALA A 146 27.37 -1.78 -16.23
CA ALA A 146 27.90 -3.04 -16.72
C ALA A 146 26.96 -3.79 -17.70
N GLY A 147 25.72 -3.32 -17.85
CA GLY A 147 24.70 -3.98 -18.67
C GLY A 147 24.13 -5.26 -18.04
N GLN A 148 24.31 -5.43 -16.74
CA GLN A 148 23.85 -6.59 -16.00
C GLN A 148 22.34 -6.56 -15.73
N ILE A 149 21.77 -5.36 -15.60
CA ILE A 149 20.32 -5.15 -15.40
C ILE A 149 19.79 -4.05 -16.30
N ASN A 150 18.49 -4.08 -16.53
CA ASN A 150 17.69 -2.93 -16.92
C ASN A 150 17.05 -2.37 -15.65
N LEU A 151 17.05 -1.06 -15.46
CA LEU A 151 16.37 -0.41 -14.36
C LEU A 151 15.13 0.32 -14.88
N GLU A 152 13.99 0.08 -14.27
CA GLU A 152 12.74 0.76 -14.59
C GLU A 152 12.27 1.56 -13.39
N ILE A 153 12.24 2.89 -13.54
CA ILE A 153 11.88 3.80 -12.46
C ILE A 153 10.42 4.18 -12.60
N HIS A 154 9.63 3.93 -11.55
CA HIS A 154 8.25 4.36 -11.44
C HIS A 154 8.13 5.43 -10.34
N PRO A 155 8.28 6.71 -10.69
CA PRO A 155 8.21 7.78 -9.71
C PRO A 155 6.76 8.04 -9.32
N MET A 156 6.46 7.87 -8.02
CA MET A 156 5.14 8.06 -7.42
C MET A 156 5.09 9.37 -6.65
N SER A 157 3.89 9.94 -6.48
CA SER A 157 3.66 11.12 -5.65
C SER A 157 2.47 10.92 -4.69
N PHE A 158 2.49 9.79 -3.98
CA PHE A 158 1.43 9.42 -3.03
C PHE A 158 1.38 10.35 -1.82
N LEU A 159 2.54 10.86 -1.41
CA LEU A 159 2.73 11.69 -0.23
C LEU A 159 2.64 13.20 -0.52
N ASP A 160 2.22 13.59 -1.73
CA ASP A 160 2.18 15.00 -2.15
C ASP A 160 1.35 15.90 -1.21
N SER A 161 0.29 15.35 -0.62
CA SER A 161 -0.56 16.06 0.35
C SER A 161 0.09 16.26 1.74
N LEU A 162 1.20 15.58 2.03
CA LEU A 162 1.96 15.72 3.26
C LEU A 162 3.07 16.80 3.16
N SER A 163 3.14 17.49 2.02
CA SER A 163 3.99 18.66 1.79
C SER A 163 3.16 19.89 1.47
N THR A 164 3.62 21.07 1.90
CA THR A 164 2.90 22.34 1.68
C THR A 164 3.08 22.91 0.28
N ASP A 165 4.05 22.41 -0.49
CA ASP A 165 4.47 22.92 -1.80
C ASP A 165 4.54 21.83 -2.89
N HIS A 166 3.85 20.70 -2.66
CA HIS A 166 3.77 19.59 -3.62
C HIS A 166 5.13 18.98 -4.00
N TYR A 167 5.96 18.72 -3.01
CA TYR A 167 7.33 18.23 -3.20
C TYR A 167 7.37 16.96 -4.06
N SER A 168 6.58 15.93 -3.71
CA SER A 168 6.59 14.64 -4.42
C SER A 168 6.25 14.82 -5.90
N SER A 169 5.19 15.57 -6.24
CA SER A 169 4.80 15.78 -7.64
C SER A 169 5.77 16.66 -8.42
N ARG A 170 6.44 17.63 -7.78
CA ARG A 170 7.50 18.43 -8.43
C ARG A 170 8.68 17.54 -8.82
N VAL A 171 9.17 16.72 -7.88
CA VAL A 171 10.32 15.84 -8.13
C VAL A 171 9.95 14.71 -9.12
N THR A 172 8.79 14.09 -8.98
CA THR A 172 8.29 13.07 -9.91
C THR A 172 8.18 13.61 -11.35
N GLY A 173 7.62 14.82 -11.50
CA GLY A 173 7.57 15.50 -12.79
C GLY A 173 8.94 15.82 -13.36
N ALA A 174 9.88 16.23 -12.51
CA ALA A 174 11.26 16.51 -12.91
C ALA A 174 11.99 15.25 -13.38
N ILE A 175 11.84 14.11 -12.69
CA ILE A 175 12.41 12.82 -13.12
C ILE A 175 11.97 12.49 -14.54
N ALA A 176 10.67 12.61 -14.83
CA ALA A 176 10.13 12.35 -16.16
C ALA A 176 10.64 13.35 -17.22
N TYR A 177 10.72 14.64 -16.86
CA TYR A 177 11.22 15.68 -17.76
C TYR A 177 12.69 15.55 -18.07
N ILE A 178 13.51 15.22 -17.08
CA ILE A 178 14.96 14.98 -17.24
C ILE A 178 15.17 13.79 -18.18
N ALA A 179 14.44 12.69 -17.97
CA ALA A 179 14.53 11.51 -18.84
C ALA A 179 14.15 11.78 -20.32
N GLU A 180 13.37 12.83 -20.60
CA GLU A 180 13.04 13.26 -21.96
C GLU A 180 14.08 14.17 -22.59
N ASN A 181 14.75 15.00 -21.78
CA ASN A 181 15.53 16.15 -22.26
C ASN A 181 17.03 16.05 -21.99
N ASP A 182 17.46 15.08 -21.18
CA ASP A 182 18.85 14.71 -20.93
C ASP A 182 19.12 13.31 -21.51
N SER A 183 20.08 13.20 -22.40
CA SER A 183 20.37 11.93 -23.07
C SER A 183 21.23 10.96 -22.23
N ASN A 184 21.80 11.44 -21.12
CA ASN A 184 22.67 10.64 -20.25
C ASN A 184 21.92 10.07 -19.05
N PRO A 185 21.59 8.75 -19.02
CA PRO A 185 20.91 8.13 -17.89
C PRO A 185 21.63 8.26 -16.55
N GLU A 186 22.96 8.39 -16.55
CA GLU A 186 23.75 8.55 -15.32
C GLU A 186 23.40 9.85 -14.59
N HIS A 187 23.06 10.92 -15.30
CA HIS A 187 22.65 12.18 -14.69
C HIS A 187 21.32 12.01 -13.93
N LEU A 188 20.36 11.28 -14.51
CA LEU A 188 19.10 10.98 -13.81
C LEU A 188 19.31 10.12 -12.57
N LEU A 189 20.14 9.07 -12.68
CA LEU A 189 20.47 8.20 -11.55
C LEU A 189 21.15 9.00 -10.44
N GLN A 190 22.09 9.88 -10.79
CA GLN A 190 22.75 10.74 -9.80
C GLN A 190 21.78 11.76 -9.19
N PHE A 191 20.86 12.32 -9.98
CA PHE A 191 19.83 13.22 -9.47
C PHE A 191 18.93 12.51 -8.44
N ILE A 192 18.50 11.29 -8.72
CA ILE A 192 17.72 10.48 -7.79
C ILE A 192 18.49 10.21 -6.51
N ASN A 193 19.79 9.86 -6.60
CA ASN A 193 20.64 9.68 -5.43
C ASN A 193 20.72 10.96 -4.59
N ASN A 194 20.87 12.13 -5.23
CA ASN A 194 20.93 13.41 -4.53
C ASN A 194 19.61 13.73 -3.79
N ILE A 195 18.45 13.42 -4.41
CA ILE A 195 17.14 13.67 -3.81
C ILE A 195 16.89 12.77 -2.59
N PHE A 196 17.39 11.53 -2.61
CA PHE A 196 17.26 10.59 -1.50
C PHE A 196 18.43 10.64 -0.51
N ALA A 197 19.39 11.55 -0.68
CA ALA A 197 20.48 11.73 0.28
C ALA A 197 19.93 12.09 1.67
N GLU A 198 20.55 11.57 2.72
CA GLU A 198 20.05 11.69 4.10
C GLU A 198 19.97 13.14 4.57
N ASP A 199 20.90 13.98 4.08
CA ASP A 199 20.96 15.41 4.37
C ASP A 199 20.09 16.28 3.46
N PHE A 200 19.43 15.70 2.46
CA PHE A 200 18.59 16.42 1.51
C PHE A 200 17.13 16.00 1.53
N GLN A 201 16.81 14.72 1.66
CA GLN A 201 15.42 14.23 1.64
C GLN A 201 14.60 14.89 2.77
N PRO A 202 13.48 15.59 2.47
CA PRO A 202 12.68 16.20 3.52
C PRO A 202 11.90 15.15 4.31
N GLU A 203 11.57 15.49 5.57
CA GLU A 203 10.60 14.74 6.37
C GLU A 203 9.18 14.91 5.79
N GLU A 204 8.27 13.98 6.09
CA GLU A 204 6.87 14.05 5.69
C GLU A 204 5.98 14.63 6.81
N GLY A 205 4.82 15.20 6.44
CA GLY A 205 3.80 15.65 7.40
C GLY A 205 4.24 16.85 8.25
N GLU A 206 4.05 16.76 9.57
CA GLU A 206 4.34 17.87 10.50
C GLU A 206 5.82 18.28 10.53
N GLY A 207 6.73 17.35 10.23
CA GLY A 207 8.18 17.62 10.13
C GLY A 207 8.60 18.26 8.80
N TYR A 208 7.70 18.37 7.82
CA TYR A 208 8.03 18.86 6.49
C TYR A 208 8.54 20.31 6.51
N LYS A 209 9.67 20.52 5.88
CA LYS A 209 10.23 21.85 5.60
C LYS A 209 10.26 22.07 4.09
N PRO A 210 9.67 23.16 3.56
CA PRO A 210 9.62 23.42 2.13
C PRO A 210 10.99 23.40 1.47
N VAL A 211 11.08 22.69 0.35
CA VAL A 211 12.29 22.63 -0.48
C VAL A 211 12.04 23.45 -1.74
N SER A 212 12.74 24.58 -1.91
CA SER A 212 12.55 25.47 -3.05
C SER A 212 12.97 24.83 -4.38
N ASN A 213 12.45 25.36 -5.49
CA ASN A 213 12.85 24.90 -6.84
C ASN A 213 14.35 25.16 -7.07
N GLU A 214 14.92 26.24 -6.52
CA GLU A 214 16.35 26.56 -6.65
C GLU A 214 17.22 25.46 -6.03
N LYS A 215 16.83 24.92 -4.85
CA LYS A 215 17.53 23.81 -4.22
C LYS A 215 17.42 22.53 -5.06
N LEU A 216 16.25 22.26 -5.65
CA LEU A 216 16.04 21.10 -6.53
C LEU A 216 16.85 21.22 -7.84
N ILE A 217 16.87 22.41 -8.44
CA ILE A 217 17.70 22.74 -9.61
C ILE A 217 19.19 22.55 -9.28
N GLU A 218 19.64 22.98 -8.10
CA GLU A 218 21.01 22.75 -7.66
C GLU A 218 21.37 21.26 -7.61
N GLN A 219 20.48 20.40 -7.08
CA GLN A 219 20.71 18.95 -7.07
C GLN A 219 20.75 18.35 -8.48
N ALA A 220 19.89 18.84 -9.39
CA ALA A 220 19.92 18.44 -10.79
C ALA A 220 21.23 18.84 -11.48
N LYS A 221 21.71 20.05 -11.26
CA LYS A 221 23.01 20.53 -11.77
C LYS A 221 24.20 19.76 -11.19
N LYS A 222 24.18 19.46 -9.89
CA LYS A 222 25.19 18.60 -9.23
C LYS A 222 25.23 17.20 -9.82
N ALA A 223 24.10 16.71 -10.36
CA ALA A 223 24.02 15.44 -11.06
C ALA A 223 24.57 15.48 -12.50
N GLY A 224 24.97 16.63 -13.01
CA GLY A 224 25.49 16.82 -14.37
C GLY A 224 24.43 17.22 -15.39
N ILE A 225 23.19 17.51 -14.97
CA ILE A 225 22.10 17.94 -15.85
C ILE A 225 22.33 19.40 -16.26
N ASP A 226 22.24 19.67 -17.57
CA ASP A 226 22.41 21.01 -18.10
C ASP A 226 21.43 22.02 -17.51
N ASP A 227 21.86 23.26 -17.30
CA ASP A 227 21.05 24.33 -16.73
C ASP A 227 19.76 24.61 -17.53
N SER A 228 19.82 24.47 -18.85
CA SER A 228 18.66 24.63 -19.73
C SER A 228 17.58 23.55 -19.52
N VAL A 229 17.94 22.37 -19.00
CA VAL A 229 17.05 21.28 -18.65
C VAL A 229 16.64 21.42 -17.18
N ALA A 230 17.61 21.55 -16.27
CA ALA A 230 17.37 21.64 -14.83
C ALA A 230 16.38 22.77 -14.45
N SER A 231 16.56 23.97 -15.03
CA SER A 231 15.72 25.14 -14.75
C SER A 231 14.25 24.98 -15.16
N LYS A 232 13.92 24.05 -16.05
CA LYS A 232 12.57 23.80 -16.56
C LYS A 232 11.92 22.53 -16.00
N ALA A 233 12.63 21.76 -15.19
CA ALA A 233 12.19 20.43 -14.77
C ALA A 233 11.08 20.47 -13.69
N PHE A 234 10.97 21.56 -12.91
CA PHE A 234 10.16 21.60 -11.68
C PHE A 234 8.86 22.38 -11.81
N ASP A 235 8.30 22.51 -13.01
CA ASP A 235 7.08 23.28 -13.32
C ASP A 235 5.77 22.47 -13.18
N ARG A 236 5.82 21.22 -12.72
CA ARG A 236 4.66 20.32 -12.56
C ARG A 236 3.87 20.05 -13.84
N ARG A 237 4.49 20.11 -15.00
CA ARG A 237 3.81 19.92 -16.31
C ARG A 237 3.09 18.58 -16.45
N TYR A 238 3.57 17.53 -15.79
CA TYR A 238 3.00 16.18 -15.88
C TYR A 238 2.02 15.83 -14.75
N VAL A 239 1.47 16.82 -14.03
CA VAL A 239 0.57 16.58 -12.91
C VAL A 239 -0.68 15.77 -13.28
N LYS A 240 -1.19 15.91 -14.51
CA LYS A 240 -2.32 15.12 -14.98
C LYS A 240 -1.97 13.64 -15.13
N TRP A 241 -0.81 13.35 -15.71
CA TRP A 241 -0.27 11.99 -15.80
C TRP A 241 -0.05 11.40 -14.42
N GLN A 242 0.63 12.10 -13.53
CA GLN A 242 0.87 11.66 -12.15
C GLN A 242 -0.41 11.32 -11.41
N ASN A 243 -1.45 12.16 -11.52
CA ASN A 243 -2.74 11.93 -10.89
C ASN A 243 -3.42 10.64 -11.37
N VAL A 244 -3.25 10.28 -12.64
CA VAL A 244 -3.79 9.03 -13.17
C VAL A 244 -2.92 7.84 -12.76
N VAL A 245 -1.60 7.95 -12.85
CA VAL A 245 -0.64 6.91 -12.42
C VAL A 245 -0.81 6.60 -10.94
N ASN A 246 -0.93 7.61 -10.07
CA ASN A 246 -1.15 7.44 -8.63
C ASN A 246 -2.48 6.71 -8.30
N LYS A 247 -3.50 6.79 -9.16
CA LYS A 247 -4.76 6.06 -9.01
C LYS A 247 -4.71 4.65 -9.59
N TYR A 248 -3.96 4.46 -10.66
CA TYR A 248 -3.83 3.21 -11.37
C TYR A 248 -2.88 2.23 -10.69
N THR A 249 -1.68 2.70 -10.36
CA THR A 249 -0.57 1.84 -9.89
C THR A 249 -0.88 1.11 -8.58
N PRO A 250 -1.47 1.73 -7.54
CA PRO A 250 -1.76 1.02 -6.30
C PRO A 250 -2.81 -0.09 -6.41
N ASP A 251 -3.62 -0.07 -7.45
CA ASP A 251 -4.67 -1.06 -7.67
C ASP A 251 -4.19 -2.22 -8.58
N ARG A 252 -2.94 -2.19 -9.04
CA ARG A 252 -2.30 -3.27 -9.81
C ARG A 252 -1.97 -4.44 -8.87
N LYS A 253 -2.64 -5.59 -9.10
CA LYS A 253 -2.58 -6.75 -8.21
C LYS A 253 -1.16 -7.33 -8.06
N GLU A 254 -0.38 -7.29 -9.12
CA GLU A 254 1.00 -7.80 -9.14
C GLU A 254 1.98 -7.00 -8.26
N LEU A 255 1.55 -5.81 -7.79
CA LEU A 255 2.32 -4.95 -6.90
C LEU A 255 1.88 -5.03 -5.43
N TRP A 256 0.83 -5.82 -5.12
CA TRP A 256 0.31 -5.90 -3.77
C TRP A 256 1.19 -6.74 -2.85
N ASN A 257 1.43 -6.22 -1.66
CA ASN A 257 2.05 -7.00 -0.60
C ASN A 257 1.27 -8.31 -0.37
N VAL A 258 1.98 -9.41 -0.29
CA VAL A 258 1.41 -10.75 -0.12
C VAL A 258 1.36 -11.20 1.33
N SER A 259 2.08 -10.50 2.22
CA SER A 259 2.17 -10.74 3.65
C SER A 259 2.16 -9.43 4.46
N GLY A 260 2.22 -9.53 5.78
CA GLY A 260 2.28 -8.39 6.70
C GLY A 260 1.00 -7.55 6.79
N SER A 261 1.08 -6.42 7.48
CA SER A 261 -0.06 -5.51 7.74
C SER A 261 -0.64 -4.85 6.48
N ASN A 262 0.16 -4.75 5.43
CA ASN A 262 -0.22 -4.14 4.15
C ASN A 262 -0.65 -5.16 3.08
N LYS A 263 -0.90 -6.42 3.46
CA LYS A 263 -1.35 -7.46 2.54
C LYS A 263 -2.57 -7.02 1.72
N GLY A 264 -2.53 -7.24 0.40
CA GLY A 264 -3.59 -6.87 -0.54
C GLY A 264 -3.59 -5.39 -0.93
N SER A 265 -2.51 -4.66 -0.65
CA SER A 265 -2.30 -3.29 -1.09
C SER A 265 -0.82 -3.04 -1.44
N MET A 266 -0.60 -2.13 -2.36
CA MET A 266 0.74 -1.64 -2.70
C MET A 266 1.18 -0.56 -1.71
N THR A 267 2.47 -0.54 -1.38
CA THR A 267 3.14 0.52 -0.63
C THR A 267 4.41 0.96 -1.35
N THR A 268 4.99 2.10 -0.97
CA THR A 268 6.33 2.48 -1.42
C THR A 268 7.36 2.34 -0.28
N PRO A 269 8.58 1.87 -0.56
CA PRO A 269 9.05 1.36 -1.85
C PRO A 269 8.45 -0.01 -2.19
N THR A 270 8.18 -0.24 -3.47
CA THR A 270 7.92 -1.58 -4.03
C THR A 270 8.95 -1.85 -5.12
N ALA A 271 9.51 -3.05 -5.15
CA ALA A 271 10.41 -3.51 -6.20
C ALA A 271 9.89 -4.78 -6.87
N THR A 272 10.13 -4.91 -8.18
CA THR A 272 9.86 -6.14 -8.92
C THR A 272 11.08 -6.54 -9.75
N ILE A 273 11.25 -7.83 -9.98
CA ILE A 273 12.27 -8.38 -10.88
C ILE A 273 11.54 -9.14 -12.00
N ASN A 274 11.74 -8.70 -13.24
CA ASN A 274 10.99 -9.19 -14.40
C ASN A 274 9.45 -9.15 -14.19
N GLY A 275 8.97 -8.11 -13.49
CA GLY A 275 7.55 -7.90 -13.18
C GLY A 275 7.02 -8.72 -12.00
N LYS A 276 7.85 -9.49 -11.29
CA LYS A 276 7.48 -10.26 -10.11
C LYS A 276 7.87 -9.54 -8.84
N LEU A 277 6.95 -9.50 -7.87
CA LEU A 277 7.14 -8.77 -6.62
C LEU A 277 8.32 -9.34 -5.82
N LEU A 278 9.22 -8.46 -5.38
CA LEU A 278 10.14 -8.73 -4.29
C LEU A 278 9.41 -8.49 -2.97
N ASP A 279 9.14 -9.55 -2.21
CA ASP A 279 8.44 -9.45 -0.92
C ASP A 279 9.33 -8.83 0.16
N MET A 280 9.19 -7.53 0.38
CA MET A 280 9.96 -6.79 1.40
C MET A 280 9.64 -7.24 2.83
N ASN A 281 8.46 -7.82 3.08
CA ASN A 281 8.15 -8.38 4.40
C ASN A 281 8.95 -9.67 4.62
N ALA A 282 9.04 -10.54 3.61
CA ALA A 282 9.88 -11.74 3.69
C ALA A 282 11.37 -11.39 3.85
N VAL A 283 11.86 -10.35 3.17
CA VAL A 283 13.24 -9.82 3.39
C VAL A 283 13.45 -9.44 4.86
N ASN A 284 12.51 -8.71 5.45
CA ASN A 284 12.58 -8.29 6.84
C ASN A 284 12.47 -9.47 7.82
N GLU A 285 11.53 -10.39 7.60
CA GLU A 285 11.33 -11.59 8.44
C GLU A 285 12.56 -12.50 8.46
N LYS A 286 13.26 -12.61 7.33
CA LYS A 286 14.53 -13.36 7.21
C LYS A 286 15.75 -12.55 7.72
N ASN A 287 15.56 -11.32 8.21
CA ASN A 287 16.64 -10.38 8.58
C ASN A 287 17.70 -10.22 7.48
N MET A 288 17.28 -10.31 6.24
CA MET A 288 18.16 -10.18 5.08
C MET A 288 18.38 -8.70 4.73
N ASN A 289 19.59 -8.35 4.32
CA ASN A 289 19.82 -7.03 3.73
C ASN A 289 19.12 -6.96 2.37
N VAL A 290 18.42 -5.86 2.08
CA VAL A 290 17.64 -5.71 0.84
C VAL A 290 18.52 -5.85 -0.43
N LEU A 291 19.75 -5.37 -0.39
CA LEU A 291 20.70 -5.55 -1.49
C LEU A 291 21.03 -7.02 -1.71
N ASP A 292 21.29 -7.76 -0.62
CA ASP A 292 21.57 -9.19 -0.70
C ASP A 292 20.37 -9.98 -1.23
N ALA A 293 19.15 -9.57 -0.86
CA ALA A 293 17.92 -10.14 -1.41
C ALA A 293 17.82 -9.89 -2.94
N VAL A 294 18.07 -8.66 -3.39
CA VAL A 294 18.09 -8.34 -4.83
C VAL A 294 19.12 -9.18 -5.58
N LEU A 295 20.35 -9.26 -5.08
CA LEU A 295 21.42 -10.03 -5.71
C LEU A 295 21.11 -11.54 -5.74
N HIS A 296 20.56 -12.08 -4.65
CA HIS A 296 20.08 -13.46 -4.58
C HIS A 296 19.03 -13.74 -5.66
N CYS A 297 17.99 -12.91 -5.74
CA CYS A 297 16.90 -13.07 -6.70
C CYS A 297 17.34 -13.00 -8.17
N ILE A 298 18.39 -12.24 -8.48
CA ILE A 298 18.94 -12.18 -9.85
C ILE A 298 20.08 -13.17 -10.08
N GLY A 299 20.47 -13.95 -9.08
CA GLY A 299 21.55 -14.94 -9.18
C GLY A 299 22.91 -14.30 -9.52
N LEU A 300 23.26 -13.20 -8.85
CA LEU A 300 24.54 -12.48 -9.02
C LEU A 300 25.26 -12.36 -7.69
N GLU A 301 26.53 -12.74 -7.67
CA GLU A 301 27.39 -12.60 -6.50
C GLU A 301 27.91 -11.17 -6.34
N LYS A 302 28.19 -10.72 -5.09
CA LYS A 302 28.66 -9.36 -4.80
C LYS A 302 29.92 -8.97 -5.58
N GLN A 303 30.85 -9.90 -5.74
CA GLN A 303 32.10 -9.67 -6.48
C GLN A 303 31.90 -9.56 -8.01
N GLN A 304 30.74 -9.97 -8.52
CA GLN A 304 30.40 -9.88 -9.94
C GLN A 304 29.70 -8.54 -10.29
N VAL A 305 29.25 -7.78 -9.27
CA VAL A 305 28.56 -6.52 -9.47
C VAL A 305 29.43 -5.52 -10.21
N GLY A 306 28.92 -4.95 -11.29
CA GLY A 306 29.61 -3.98 -12.11
C GLY A 306 30.71 -4.57 -13.00
N VAL A 307 30.89 -5.88 -13.04
CA VAL A 307 31.86 -6.56 -13.91
C VAL A 307 31.21 -6.90 -15.25
N GLU A 308 31.71 -6.29 -16.31
CA GLU A 308 31.18 -6.55 -17.67
C GLU A 308 31.29 -8.04 -18.06
N GLY A 309 30.26 -8.56 -18.70
CA GLY A 309 30.18 -9.96 -19.12
C GLY A 309 29.74 -10.95 -18.01
N GLN A 310 29.74 -10.53 -16.76
CA GLN A 310 29.17 -11.32 -15.66
C GLN A 310 27.66 -11.05 -15.60
N MET A 311 26.86 -11.90 -16.25
CA MET A 311 25.42 -11.71 -16.35
C MET A 311 24.66 -12.42 -15.24
N PRO A 312 23.60 -11.79 -14.69
CA PRO A 312 22.67 -12.43 -13.79
C PRO A 312 22.02 -13.69 -14.36
N LYS A 313 21.66 -14.62 -13.47
CA LYS A 313 20.96 -15.87 -13.83
C LYS A 313 19.69 -15.97 -13.00
N VAL A 314 18.65 -15.25 -13.41
CA VAL A 314 17.33 -15.35 -12.76
C VAL A 314 16.74 -16.71 -12.98
N THR A 315 16.67 -17.54 -11.97
CA THR A 315 16.14 -18.91 -12.03
C THR A 315 14.69 -18.99 -11.58
N ASP A 316 14.27 -18.09 -10.71
CA ASP A 316 12.93 -18.09 -10.14
C ASP A 316 11.88 -17.62 -11.14
N LYS A 317 10.81 -18.42 -11.30
CA LYS A 317 9.66 -18.12 -12.19
C LYS A 317 8.40 -17.77 -11.42
N ASP A 318 8.40 -17.84 -10.10
CA ASP A 318 7.21 -17.61 -9.26
C ASP A 318 7.02 -16.13 -8.86
N ALA A 319 5.83 -15.79 -8.39
CA ALA A 319 5.51 -14.49 -7.85
C ALA A 319 4.68 -14.67 -6.56
N PRO A 320 5.13 -14.14 -5.41
CA PRO A 320 6.37 -13.40 -5.22
C PRO A 320 7.61 -14.25 -5.44
N ILE A 321 8.76 -13.59 -5.65
CA ILE A 321 10.03 -14.29 -5.80
C ILE A 321 10.39 -14.94 -4.45
N ASP A 322 10.78 -16.21 -4.49
CA ASP A 322 11.25 -16.92 -3.29
C ASP A 322 12.63 -16.39 -2.87
N LEU A 323 12.83 -16.24 -1.57
CA LEU A 323 14.04 -15.66 -0.95
C LEU A 323 14.85 -16.71 -0.22
#